data_672e27830b6d8db8ec3d5764e025bf6d
#
_entry.id   672e27830b6d8db8ec3d5764e025bf6d
#
_cell.length_a   1.000
_cell.length_b   1.000
_cell.length_c   1.000
_cell.angle_alpha   90.00
_cell.angle_beta   90.00
_cell.angle_gamma   90.00
#
_symmetry.space_group_name_H-M   'P 1'
#
loop_
_entity.id
_entity.type
_entity.pdbx_description
1 polymer ?
#
loop_
_entity_poly.entity_id
_entity_poly.type
_entity_poly.pdbx_seq_one_letter_code
_entity_poly.pdbx_strand_id
1 'polypeptide(L)'
;MRVAVVVVLCCLAAIFAPSPVAAEPGGAADSTGKLAYVTVAGAPGDGEQALAAALSRQLAARGLTPADAFQANVYEVQGTVRVAPAIKGRQSVTIIWVVLDPGGIQLGVTRQTKNVRKGSLDKTWGAAAEAAAQAAAEDIVKLIPR
;
A
#
# COMPACT_ATOMS: atom_id res chain seq x y z
N MET A 1 -5.99 77.65 -44.57
CA MET A 1 -4.61 77.84 -44.07
C MET A 1 -4.37 76.88 -42.97
N ARG A 2 -3.44 76.04 -43.11
CA ARG A 2 -2.73 75.08 -42.27
C ARG A 2 -3.54 74.36 -41.22
N VAL A 3 -4.07 73.22 -41.63
CA VAL A 3 -4.65 72.24 -40.76
C VAL A 3 -3.55 71.32 -40.23
N ALA A 4 -3.30 71.39 -38.93
CA ALA A 4 -2.38 70.48 -38.26
C ALA A 4 -3.13 69.19 -37.91
N VAL A 5 -2.79 68.15 -38.60
CA VAL A 5 -3.29 66.78 -38.26
C VAL A 5 -2.43 66.23 -37.13
N VAL A 6 -3.00 66.14 -35.97
CA VAL A 6 -2.41 65.45 -34.84
C VAL A 6 -2.79 63.95 -34.96
N VAL A 7 -1.79 63.16 -35.32
CA VAL A 7 -1.95 61.69 -35.31
C VAL A 7 -1.69 61.25 -33.88
N VAL A 8 -2.76 60.86 -33.19
CA VAL A 8 -2.70 60.19 -31.90
C VAL A 8 -2.40 58.73 -32.16
N LEU A 9 -1.18 58.31 -31.89
CA LEU A 9 -0.73 56.94 -31.94
C LEU A 9 -1.19 56.22 -30.66
N CYS A 10 -2.32 55.51 -30.71
CA CYS A 10 -2.74 54.63 -29.62
C CYS A 10 -1.86 53.37 -29.60
N CYS A 11 -0.91 53.35 -28.68
CA CYS A 11 -0.20 52.11 -28.31
C CYS A 11 -1.16 51.18 -27.57
N LEU A 12 -1.70 50.19 -28.26
CA LEU A 12 -2.31 49.05 -27.61
C LEU A 12 -1.20 48.19 -27.02
N ALA A 13 -0.95 48.35 -25.74
CA ALA A 13 -0.18 47.39 -24.96
C ALA A 13 -1.06 46.14 -24.76
N ALA A 14 -0.82 45.12 -25.55
CA ALA A 14 -1.37 43.80 -25.31
C ALA A 14 -0.73 43.24 -24.02
N ILE A 15 -1.52 43.25 -22.95
CA ILE A 15 -1.16 42.59 -21.70
C ILE A 15 -1.31 41.11 -21.97
N PHE A 16 -0.20 40.45 -22.29
CA PHE A 16 -0.11 39.00 -22.28
C PHE A 16 -0.15 38.57 -20.80
N ALA A 17 -1.31 38.22 -20.31
CA ALA A 17 -1.45 37.51 -19.05
C ALA A 17 -0.92 36.07 -19.26
N PRO A 18 0.11 35.61 -18.51
CA PRO A 18 0.47 34.21 -18.54
C PRO A 18 -0.68 33.45 -17.93
N SER A 19 -1.34 32.62 -18.73
CA SER A 19 -2.28 31.63 -18.24
C SER A 19 -1.55 30.79 -17.21
N PRO A 20 -2.12 30.56 -16.02
CA PRO A 20 -1.61 29.54 -15.13
C PRO A 20 -1.74 28.21 -15.86
N VAL A 21 -0.61 27.64 -16.24
CA VAL A 21 -0.53 26.25 -16.61
C VAL A 21 -1.06 25.50 -15.38
N ALA A 22 -2.27 25.02 -15.47
CA ALA A 22 -2.75 24.04 -14.53
C ALA A 22 -1.71 22.92 -14.55
N ALA A 23 -1.00 22.76 -13.44
CA ALA A 23 -0.18 21.58 -13.24
C ALA A 23 -1.16 20.42 -13.37
N GLU A 24 -1.09 19.69 -14.47
CA GLU A 24 -1.71 18.39 -14.56
C GLU A 24 -1.20 17.62 -13.34
N PRO A 25 -2.10 17.00 -12.57
CA PRO A 25 -1.66 16.06 -11.55
C PRO A 25 -0.80 15.06 -12.30
N GLY A 26 0.46 15.07 -11.92
CA GLY A 26 1.54 14.42 -12.64
C GLY A 26 1.10 13.09 -13.15
N GLY A 27 1.43 12.85 -14.40
CA GLY A 27 1.14 11.62 -15.07
C GLY A 27 1.35 10.49 -14.11
N ALA A 28 0.45 9.52 -14.18
CA ALA A 28 0.70 8.23 -13.58
C ALA A 28 2.15 7.90 -13.90
N ALA A 29 3.00 8.01 -12.88
CA ALA A 29 4.31 7.43 -13.00
C ALA A 29 4.01 6.04 -13.54
N ASP A 30 4.65 5.66 -14.63
CA ASP A 30 4.70 4.27 -15.06
C ASP A 30 5.30 3.49 -13.90
N SER A 31 4.48 3.29 -12.89
CA SER A 31 4.74 2.32 -11.86
C SER A 31 4.55 0.98 -12.56
N THR A 32 5.59 0.56 -13.24
CA THR A 32 5.88 -0.84 -13.53
C THR A 32 6.00 -1.61 -12.21
N GLY A 33 5.49 -1.00 -11.13
CA GLY A 33 5.37 -1.57 -9.82
C GLY A 33 4.35 -2.68 -9.86
N LYS A 34 4.78 -3.88 -9.47
CA LYS A 34 3.89 -5.01 -9.32
C LYS A 34 2.82 -4.68 -8.31
N LEU A 35 1.58 -4.91 -8.67
CA LEU A 35 0.43 -4.72 -7.79
C LEU A 35 0.35 -5.88 -6.80
N ALA A 36 0.12 -5.58 -5.53
CA ALA A 36 -0.06 -6.57 -4.48
C ALA A 36 -1.38 -6.34 -3.73
N TYR A 37 -2.22 -7.34 -3.67
CA TYR A 37 -3.45 -7.36 -2.91
C TYR A 37 -3.28 -8.22 -1.67
N VAL A 38 -3.53 -7.64 -0.49
CA VAL A 38 -3.32 -8.30 0.79
C VAL A 38 -4.66 -8.60 1.45
N THR A 39 -4.87 -9.87 1.79
CA THR A 39 -6.01 -10.32 2.59
C THR A 39 -5.53 -11.02 3.86
N VAL A 40 -6.26 -10.88 4.94
CA VAL A 40 -5.96 -11.54 6.21
C VAL A 40 -7.24 -12.13 6.78
N ALA A 41 -7.16 -13.33 7.32
CA ALA A 41 -8.27 -14.02 7.95
C ALA A 41 -7.86 -14.70 9.27
N GLY A 42 -8.80 -14.84 10.20
CA GLY A 42 -8.64 -15.57 11.45
C GLY A 42 -7.96 -14.80 12.57
N ALA A 43 -7.69 -13.51 12.40
CA ALA A 43 -7.14 -12.67 13.45
C ALA A 43 -8.25 -12.15 14.38
N PRO A 44 -8.09 -12.24 15.71
CA PRO A 44 -9.03 -11.66 16.63
C PRO A 44 -8.95 -10.13 16.66
N GLY A 45 -9.98 -9.48 17.16
CA GLY A 45 -10.06 -8.03 17.29
C GLY A 45 -10.03 -7.33 15.93
N ASP A 46 -9.19 -6.30 15.81
CA ASP A 46 -8.93 -5.57 14.57
C ASP A 46 -7.80 -6.17 13.72
N GLY A 47 -7.32 -7.35 14.10
CA GLY A 47 -6.09 -7.93 13.56
C GLY A 47 -6.11 -8.15 12.06
N GLU A 48 -7.25 -8.53 11.48
CA GLU A 48 -7.35 -8.73 10.03
C GLU A 48 -7.07 -7.44 9.26
N GLN A 49 -7.71 -6.36 9.66
CA GLN A 49 -7.53 -5.04 9.03
C GLN A 49 -6.16 -4.44 9.34
N ALA A 50 -5.73 -4.54 10.59
CA ALA A 50 -4.46 -3.99 11.03
C ALA A 50 -3.27 -4.66 10.33
N LEU A 51 -3.27 -5.99 10.21
CA LEU A 51 -2.23 -6.75 9.52
C LEU A 51 -2.24 -6.47 8.01
N ALA A 52 -3.42 -6.45 7.38
CA ALA A 52 -3.52 -6.17 5.95
C ALA A 52 -3.00 -4.76 5.63
N ALA A 53 -3.41 -3.76 6.39
CA ALA A 53 -2.96 -2.38 6.23
C ALA A 53 -1.46 -2.22 6.49
N ALA A 54 -0.96 -2.81 7.57
CA ALA A 54 0.46 -2.76 7.91
C ALA A 54 1.32 -3.44 6.83
N LEU A 55 0.92 -4.62 6.36
CA LEU A 55 1.65 -5.31 5.31
C LEU A 55 1.61 -4.56 3.99
N SER A 56 0.48 -4.00 3.60
CA SER A 56 0.37 -3.17 2.39
C SER A 56 1.35 -1.99 2.43
N ARG A 57 1.46 -1.29 3.56
CA ARG A 57 2.44 -0.21 3.74
C ARG A 57 3.88 -0.72 3.63
N GLN A 58 4.19 -1.85 4.25
CA GLN A 58 5.53 -2.44 4.22
C GLN A 58 5.92 -2.92 2.82
N LEU A 59 4.98 -3.46 2.04
CA LEU A 59 5.20 -3.84 0.65
C LEU A 59 5.37 -2.62 -0.24
N ALA A 60 4.58 -1.55 -0.02
CA ALA A 60 4.73 -0.29 -0.73
C ALA A 60 6.12 0.33 -0.53
N ALA A 61 6.63 0.32 0.70
CA ALA A 61 7.98 0.80 1.02
C ALA A 61 9.09 -0.01 0.30
N ARG A 62 8.77 -1.20 -0.21
CA ARG A 62 9.69 -2.09 -0.93
C ARG A 62 9.43 -2.14 -2.45
N GLY A 63 8.62 -1.23 -2.97
CA GLY A 63 8.41 -1.04 -4.41
C GLY A 63 7.24 -1.83 -5.01
N LEU A 64 6.37 -2.44 -4.19
CA LEU A 64 5.10 -2.97 -4.66
C LEU A 64 4.01 -1.93 -4.52
N THR A 65 3.08 -1.88 -5.45
CA THR A 65 1.93 -0.98 -5.37
C THR A 65 0.77 -1.70 -4.69
N PRO A 66 0.25 -1.21 -3.56
CA PRO A 66 -0.91 -1.81 -2.93
C PRO A 66 -2.13 -1.72 -3.85
N ALA A 67 -2.89 -2.81 -3.95
CA ALA A 67 -4.17 -2.85 -4.64
C ALA A 67 -5.30 -2.93 -3.61
N ASP A 68 -6.34 -2.13 -3.80
CA ASP A 68 -7.50 -2.10 -2.89
C ASP A 68 -8.49 -3.23 -3.15
N ALA A 69 -8.36 -3.89 -4.29
CA ALA A 69 -9.21 -5.00 -4.68
C ALA A 69 -8.44 -6.03 -5.51
N PHE A 70 -8.94 -7.25 -5.52
CA PHE A 70 -8.43 -8.28 -6.41
C PHE A 70 -8.72 -7.93 -7.87
N GLN A 71 -7.68 -7.94 -8.69
CA GLN A 71 -7.74 -7.62 -10.11
C GLN A 71 -6.85 -8.58 -10.90
N ALA A 72 -7.06 -8.65 -12.21
CA ALA A 72 -6.09 -9.30 -13.08
C ALA A 72 -4.72 -8.59 -12.95
N ASN A 73 -3.65 -9.33 -13.03
CA ASN A 73 -2.25 -8.85 -12.90
C ASN A 73 -1.84 -8.40 -11.48
N VAL A 74 -2.54 -8.86 -10.45
CA VAL A 74 -2.20 -8.60 -9.05
C VAL A 74 -1.58 -9.85 -8.43
N TYR A 75 -0.50 -9.65 -7.68
CA TYR A 75 0.01 -10.67 -6.77
C TYR A 75 -0.90 -10.71 -5.54
N GLU A 76 -1.37 -11.87 -5.15
CA GLU A 76 -2.21 -12.02 -3.97
C GLU A 76 -1.37 -12.49 -2.80
N VAL A 77 -1.49 -11.81 -1.67
CA VAL A 77 -0.85 -12.17 -0.41
C VAL A 77 -1.94 -12.52 0.60
N GLN A 78 -2.14 -13.79 0.85
CA GLN A 78 -3.14 -14.31 1.77
C GLN A 78 -2.51 -14.57 3.13
N GLY A 79 -2.95 -13.88 4.17
CA GLY A 79 -2.57 -14.08 5.56
C GLY A 79 -3.60 -14.91 6.31
N THR A 80 -3.15 -15.95 7.00
CA THR A 80 -3.99 -16.71 7.92
C THR A 80 -3.40 -16.63 9.31
N VAL A 81 -4.20 -16.18 10.27
CA VAL A 81 -3.80 -16.07 11.67
C VAL A 81 -4.42 -17.23 12.45
N ARG A 82 -3.61 -17.91 13.25
CA ARG A 82 -4.05 -18.94 14.17
C ARG A 82 -3.55 -18.61 15.58
N VAL A 83 -4.47 -18.60 16.52
CA VAL A 83 -4.18 -18.37 17.94
C VAL A 83 -4.37 -19.69 18.67
N ALA A 84 -3.32 -20.17 19.29
CA ALA A 84 -3.37 -21.40 20.09
C ALA A 84 -4.01 -21.12 21.46
N PRO A 85 -4.58 -22.14 22.11
CA PRO A 85 -5.07 -22.03 23.48
C PRO A 85 -3.97 -21.51 24.42
N ALA A 86 -4.37 -20.67 25.36
CA ALA A 86 -3.42 -20.10 26.30
C ALA A 86 -2.93 -21.15 27.33
N ILE A 87 -1.63 -21.17 27.55
CA ILE A 87 -0.97 -22.00 28.55
C ILE A 87 -0.23 -21.06 29.50
N LYS A 88 -0.51 -21.17 30.80
CA LYS A 88 0.10 -20.32 31.84
C LYS A 88 0.05 -18.82 31.54
N GLY A 89 -1.11 -18.35 31.03
CA GLY A 89 -1.33 -16.94 30.71
C GLY A 89 -0.66 -16.43 29.43
N ARG A 90 -0.09 -17.33 28.63
CA ARG A 90 0.50 -17.01 27.32
C ARG A 90 -0.15 -17.84 26.21
N GLN A 91 -0.21 -17.28 25.04
CA GLN A 91 -0.73 -17.95 23.85
C GLN A 91 0.22 -17.74 22.66
N SER A 92 0.29 -18.76 21.81
CA SER A 92 1.09 -18.70 20.59
C SER A 92 0.20 -18.21 19.46
N VAL A 93 0.68 -17.21 18.75
CA VAL A 93 0.05 -16.69 17.53
C VAL A 93 0.92 -17.06 16.35
N THR A 94 0.35 -17.75 15.40
CA THR A 94 1.01 -18.13 14.15
C THR A 94 0.34 -17.40 13.00
N ILE A 95 1.14 -16.71 12.19
CA ILE A 95 0.70 -16.06 10.96
C ILE A 95 1.36 -16.79 9.80
N ILE A 96 0.55 -17.23 8.86
CA ILE A 96 0.99 -17.91 7.64
C ILE A 96 0.63 -17.00 6.47
N TRP A 97 1.61 -16.66 5.65
CA TRP A 97 1.42 -15.89 4.44
C TRP A 97 1.64 -16.77 3.23
N VAL A 98 0.66 -16.82 2.35
CA VAL A 98 0.75 -17.49 1.05
C VAL A 98 0.79 -16.43 -0.03
N VAL A 99 1.78 -16.52 -0.89
CA VAL A 99 1.96 -15.58 -2.01
C VAL A 99 1.60 -16.28 -3.30
N LEU A 100 0.65 -15.71 -4.03
CA LEU A 100 0.18 -16.18 -5.33
C LEU A 100 0.59 -15.19 -6.42
N ASP A 101 0.91 -15.70 -7.59
CA ASP A 101 1.13 -14.88 -8.77
C ASP A 101 -0.21 -14.41 -9.38
N PRO A 102 -0.20 -13.52 -10.39
CA PRO A 102 -1.42 -13.10 -11.07
C PRO A 102 -2.20 -14.22 -11.78
N GLY A 103 -1.59 -15.36 -12.01
CA GLY A 103 -2.24 -16.56 -12.55
C GLY A 103 -2.84 -17.46 -11.47
N GLY A 104 -2.70 -17.10 -10.17
CA GLY A 104 -3.16 -17.91 -9.05
C GLY A 104 -2.21 -19.04 -8.65
N ILE A 105 -1.00 -19.05 -9.17
CA ILE A 105 0.02 -20.05 -8.83
C ILE A 105 0.74 -19.62 -7.56
N GLN A 106 0.83 -20.53 -6.60
CA GLN A 106 1.54 -20.28 -5.36
C GLN A 106 3.05 -20.15 -5.60
N LEU A 107 3.59 -18.98 -5.29
CA LEU A 107 5.02 -18.70 -5.36
C LEU A 107 5.77 -19.18 -4.12
N GLY A 108 5.12 -19.12 -2.96
CA GLY A 108 5.71 -19.58 -1.72
C GLY A 108 4.84 -19.30 -0.50
N VAL A 109 5.35 -19.74 0.64
CA VAL A 109 4.69 -19.58 1.95
C VAL A 109 5.73 -19.12 2.95
N THR A 110 5.36 -18.12 3.75
CA THR A 110 6.15 -17.74 4.94
C THR A 110 5.33 -17.96 6.20
N ARG A 111 6.01 -18.25 7.30
CA ARG A 111 5.37 -18.50 8.59
C ARG A 111 6.09 -17.77 9.69
N GLN A 112 5.31 -17.14 10.54
CA GLN A 112 5.80 -16.48 11.75
C GLN A 112 5.04 -17.01 12.96
N THR A 113 5.74 -17.22 14.07
CA THR A 113 5.11 -17.61 15.33
C THR A 113 5.63 -16.71 16.45
N LYS A 114 4.73 -16.17 17.24
CA LYS A 114 5.05 -15.31 18.37
C LYS A 114 4.24 -15.69 19.60
N ASN A 115 4.88 -15.71 20.76
CA ASN A 115 4.21 -15.91 22.03
C ASN A 115 3.82 -14.56 22.64
N VAL A 116 2.55 -14.38 22.89
CA VAL A 116 1.98 -13.16 23.47
C VAL A 116 1.24 -13.47 24.75
N ARG A 117 0.95 -12.44 25.54
CA ARG A 117 0.08 -12.59 26.71
C ARG A 117 -1.35 -12.90 26.26
N LYS A 118 -2.04 -13.78 26.98
CA LYS A 118 -3.46 -14.06 26.72
C LYS A 118 -4.27 -12.77 26.69
N GLY A 119 -5.11 -12.61 25.67
CA GLY A 119 -6.00 -11.46 25.53
C GLY A 119 -5.34 -10.16 25.01
N SER A 120 -4.03 -10.14 24.82
CA SER A 120 -3.34 -8.93 24.36
C SER A 120 -3.70 -8.52 22.92
N LEU A 121 -4.19 -9.46 22.14
CA LEU A 121 -4.58 -9.24 20.73
C LEU A 121 -6.10 -9.33 20.50
N ASP A 122 -6.91 -9.38 21.56
CA ASP A 122 -8.36 -9.53 21.43
C ASP A 122 -9.05 -8.23 20.96
N LYS A 123 -8.37 -7.11 21.05
CA LYS A 123 -8.88 -5.79 20.67
C LYS A 123 -8.04 -5.14 19.58
N THR A 124 -6.84 -4.68 19.94
CA THR A 124 -6.00 -3.86 19.06
C THR A 124 -4.66 -4.54 18.78
N TRP A 125 -4.31 -4.66 17.53
CA TRP A 125 -3.03 -5.23 17.11
C TRP A 125 -1.91 -4.21 16.98
N GLY A 126 -2.19 -2.99 16.57
CA GLY A 126 -1.26 -1.87 16.52
C GLY A 126 0.19 -2.23 16.22
N ALA A 127 1.06 -2.03 17.23
CA ALA A 127 2.48 -2.33 17.09
C ALA A 127 2.80 -3.81 16.80
N ALA A 128 1.94 -4.75 17.21
CA ALA A 128 2.12 -6.17 16.90
C ALA A 128 1.88 -6.44 15.40
N ALA A 129 0.90 -5.79 14.80
CA ALA A 129 0.67 -5.86 13.35
C ALA A 129 1.81 -5.27 12.55
N GLU A 130 2.34 -4.12 12.96
CA GLU A 130 3.49 -3.49 12.29
C GLU A 130 4.74 -4.37 12.34
N ALA A 131 5.07 -4.93 13.50
CA ALA A 131 6.23 -5.80 13.66
C ALA A 131 6.09 -7.10 12.84
N ALA A 132 4.89 -7.69 12.83
CA ALA A 132 4.61 -8.88 12.03
C ALA A 132 4.67 -8.59 10.52
N ALA A 133 4.11 -7.46 10.10
CA ALA A 133 4.12 -7.04 8.70
C ALA A 133 5.54 -6.72 8.20
N GLN A 134 6.34 -6.05 9.00
CA GLN A 134 7.73 -5.75 8.64
C GLN A 134 8.54 -7.01 8.40
N ALA A 135 8.45 -7.97 9.30
CA ALA A 135 9.17 -9.24 9.15
C ALA A 135 8.64 -10.06 7.95
N ALA A 136 7.31 -10.09 7.74
CA ALA A 136 6.71 -10.79 6.61
C ALA A 136 7.09 -10.18 5.27
N ALA A 137 7.09 -8.86 5.17
CA ALA A 137 7.32 -8.17 3.91
C ALA A 137 8.69 -8.47 3.30
N GLU A 138 9.72 -8.67 4.13
CA GLU A 138 11.06 -9.04 3.66
C GLU A 138 11.07 -10.40 2.96
N ASP A 139 10.35 -11.36 3.52
CA ASP A 139 10.28 -12.70 2.94
C ASP A 139 9.34 -12.76 1.74
N ILE A 140 8.21 -12.06 1.81
CA ILE A 140 7.24 -11.97 0.71
C ILE A 140 7.85 -11.36 -0.54
N VAL A 141 8.61 -10.28 -0.40
CA VAL A 141 9.27 -9.61 -1.55
C VAL A 141 10.29 -10.52 -2.23
N LYS A 142 10.94 -11.42 -1.49
CA LYS A 142 11.88 -12.40 -2.07
C LYS A 142 11.16 -13.46 -2.91
N LEU A 143 9.90 -13.76 -2.61
CA LEU A 143 9.07 -14.72 -3.34
C LEU A 143 8.52 -14.15 -4.65
N ILE A 144 8.37 -12.83 -4.75
CA ILE A 144 7.87 -12.17 -5.94
C ILE A 144 9.04 -11.96 -6.91
N PRO A 145 8.99 -12.51 -8.14
CA PRO A 145 10.05 -12.35 -9.13
C PRO A 145 10.34 -10.87 -9.39
N ARG A 146 11.59 -10.54 -9.68
CA ARG A 146 12.00 -9.18 -10.06
C ARG A 146 11.70 -8.89 -11.51
#